data_5bace549ab8b942bad40a5200001b520
#
_entry.id   5bace549ab8b942bad40a5200001b520
#
_cell.length_a   1.000
_cell.length_b   1.000
_cell.length_c   1.000
_cell.angle_alpha   90.00
_cell.angle_beta   90.00
_cell.angle_gamma   90.00
#
_symmetry.space_group_name_H-M   'P 1'
#
loop_
_entity.id
_entity.type
_entity.pdbx_description
1 polymer ?
#
loop_
_entity_poly.entity_id
_entity_poly.type
_entity_poly.pdbx_seq_one_letter_code
_entity_poly.pdbx_strand_id
1 'polypeptide(L)'
;DAGSDLQSVRLKATFDDEHNCWRLNGVKRFITNGDADIQLVLARSEEGTTDGRGLSYFLYDRRDNAVTVRRIENKLGIKGSPTAELVFNNAPALLIGERRMGLIKYVMSLMNGARLGVGAQSVGLAEAAYQEALQYAQQREQFGKAIIRFPQVYEMLGLMRAKIDATRTLLYETSRFVDLYKTYDSISKERSLTAEERQDMKYSQRCADMMTPMLKLFASEYANQVAYDSVQIHGGSGFMKEYKCE
;
A
#
# COMPACT_ATOMS: atom_id res chain seq x y z
N ASP A 1 2.69 0.52 17.67
CA ASP A 1 3.60 0.76 16.55
C ASP A 1 4.16 -0.57 16.01
N ALA A 2 3.36 -1.33 15.26
CA ALA A 2 3.71 -2.65 14.72
C ALA A 2 3.62 -2.66 13.19
N GLY A 3 4.19 -1.66 12.52
CA GLY A 3 4.09 -1.49 11.06
C GLY A 3 4.79 -2.59 10.27
N SER A 4 6.07 -2.85 10.54
CA SER A 4 6.84 -3.92 9.88
C SER A 4 6.72 -5.25 10.65
N ASP A 5 6.68 -5.19 11.97
CA ASP A 5 6.54 -6.35 12.83
C ASP A 5 5.08 -6.49 13.30
N LEU A 6 4.21 -6.93 12.39
CA LEU A 6 2.77 -7.06 12.65
C LEU A 6 2.43 -8.05 13.77
N GLN A 7 3.31 -9.00 14.06
CA GLN A 7 3.09 -9.93 15.18
C GLN A 7 3.15 -9.24 16.54
N SER A 8 3.79 -8.08 16.65
CA SER A 8 3.89 -7.26 17.86
C SER A 8 2.64 -6.41 18.13
N VAL A 9 1.53 -6.58 17.41
CA VAL A 9 0.26 -5.90 17.68
C VAL A 9 -0.20 -6.16 19.10
N ARG A 10 -0.48 -5.06 19.84
CA ARG A 10 -0.84 -5.08 21.26
C ARG A 10 -2.32 -4.85 21.55
N LEU A 11 -3.11 -4.46 20.54
CA LEU A 11 -4.56 -4.34 20.71
C LEU A 11 -5.11 -5.71 21.13
N LYS A 12 -5.84 -5.75 22.23
CA LYS A 12 -6.41 -6.98 22.79
C LYS A 12 -7.82 -7.19 22.30
N ALA A 13 -8.18 -8.46 22.08
CA ALA A 13 -9.54 -8.90 21.83
C ALA A 13 -9.90 -9.96 22.86
N THR A 14 -10.94 -9.74 23.66
CA THR A 14 -11.44 -10.67 24.67
C THR A 14 -12.86 -11.06 24.28
N PHE A 15 -13.20 -12.34 24.40
CA PHE A 15 -14.57 -12.78 24.14
C PHE A 15 -15.44 -12.48 25.34
N ASP A 16 -16.59 -11.89 25.12
CA ASP A 16 -17.62 -11.55 26.11
C ASP A 16 -18.74 -12.57 25.96
N ASP A 17 -18.77 -13.55 26.87
CA ASP A 17 -19.73 -14.65 26.86
C ASP A 17 -21.18 -14.15 27.11
N GLU A 18 -21.35 -13.08 27.90
CA GLU A 18 -22.66 -12.53 28.23
C GLU A 18 -23.33 -11.91 27.02
N HIS A 19 -22.55 -11.19 26.19
CA HIS A 19 -23.06 -10.51 25.00
C HIS A 19 -22.77 -11.29 23.71
N ASN A 20 -22.13 -12.46 23.80
CA ASN A 20 -21.74 -13.29 22.66
C ASN A 20 -21.00 -12.50 21.55
N CYS A 21 -20.05 -11.65 21.93
CA CYS A 21 -19.28 -10.82 21.01
C CYS A 21 -17.82 -10.66 21.49
N TRP A 22 -16.94 -10.22 20.58
CA TRP A 22 -15.58 -9.85 20.95
C TRP A 22 -15.53 -8.40 21.42
N ARG A 23 -14.68 -8.11 22.40
CA ARG A 23 -14.41 -6.77 22.91
C ARG A 23 -12.98 -6.37 22.61
N LEU A 24 -12.79 -5.28 21.88
CA LEU A 24 -11.48 -4.74 21.52
C LEU A 24 -11.08 -3.65 22.50
N ASN A 25 -9.82 -3.72 23.00
CA ASN A 25 -9.27 -2.75 23.95
C ASN A 25 -7.83 -2.39 23.59
N GLY A 26 -7.53 -1.09 23.55
CA GLY A 26 -6.19 -0.56 23.33
C GLY A 26 -6.12 0.54 22.28
N VAL A 27 -4.92 0.79 21.77
CA VAL A 27 -4.63 1.89 20.84
C VAL A 27 -4.02 1.35 19.57
N LYS A 28 -4.47 1.86 18.42
CA LYS A 28 -3.82 1.67 17.12
C LYS A 28 -3.42 3.02 16.55
N ARG A 29 -2.19 3.11 16.03
CA ARG A 29 -1.65 4.35 15.45
C ARG A 29 -1.40 4.18 13.95
N PHE A 30 -1.46 5.31 13.25
CA PHE A 30 -1.19 5.41 11.82
C PHE A 30 -2.10 4.53 10.97
N ILE A 31 -3.39 4.48 11.33
CA ILE A 31 -4.37 3.68 10.61
C ILE A 31 -4.89 4.46 9.43
N THR A 32 -4.57 3.98 8.23
CA THR A 32 -5.05 4.52 6.97
C THR A 32 -6.57 4.40 6.90
N ASN A 33 -7.23 5.51 6.53
CA ASN A 33 -8.69 5.62 6.51
C ASN A 33 -9.35 5.23 7.85
N GLY A 34 -8.66 5.54 8.97
CA GLY A 34 -9.09 5.13 10.32
C GLY A 34 -10.36 5.81 10.82
N ASP A 35 -10.87 6.84 10.12
CA ASP A 35 -12.14 7.50 10.40
C ASP A 35 -13.33 6.89 9.63
N ALA A 36 -13.15 5.71 9.02
CA ALA A 36 -14.19 5.01 8.27
C ALA A 36 -15.28 4.41 9.19
N ASP A 37 -16.49 4.25 8.64
CA ASP A 37 -17.64 3.67 9.36
C ASP A 37 -17.42 2.18 9.69
N ILE A 38 -16.78 1.45 8.78
CA ILE A 38 -16.44 0.03 8.96
C ILE A 38 -14.92 -0.10 9.02
N GLN A 39 -14.44 -0.73 10.09
CA GLN A 39 -13.02 -0.93 10.32
C GLN A 39 -12.67 -2.41 10.39
N LEU A 40 -11.64 -2.78 9.65
CA LEU A 40 -11.04 -4.11 9.70
C LEU A 40 -9.84 -4.07 10.66
N VAL A 41 -9.90 -4.85 11.73
CA VAL A 41 -9.01 -4.69 12.88
C VAL A 41 -8.26 -5.99 13.17
N LEU A 42 -6.91 -5.94 13.13
CA LEU A 42 -6.07 -7.02 13.64
C LEU A 42 -5.85 -6.82 15.14
N ALA A 43 -6.21 -7.81 15.95
CA ALA A 43 -6.06 -7.77 17.41
C ALA A 43 -5.63 -9.13 17.97
N ARG A 44 -5.02 -9.10 19.16
CA ARG A 44 -4.58 -10.29 19.88
C ARG A 44 -5.74 -10.92 20.63
N SER A 45 -6.16 -12.09 20.18
CA SER A 45 -7.26 -12.87 20.75
C SER A 45 -6.80 -14.00 21.66
N GLU A 46 -5.48 -14.29 21.71
CA GLU A 46 -4.91 -15.36 22.54
C GLU A 46 -4.01 -14.76 23.61
N GLU A 47 -4.37 -14.97 24.87
CA GLU A 47 -3.54 -14.56 26.01
C GLU A 47 -2.21 -15.33 26.04
N GLY A 48 -1.16 -14.67 26.54
CA GLY A 48 0.16 -15.26 26.67
C GLY A 48 0.92 -15.49 25.37
N THR A 49 0.36 -15.13 24.21
CA THR A 49 1.04 -15.25 22.91
C THR A 49 1.76 -13.97 22.53
N THR A 50 2.91 -14.11 21.86
CA THR A 50 3.72 -13.00 21.34
C THR A 50 3.90 -13.05 19.83
N ASP A 51 3.53 -14.15 19.19
CA ASP A 51 3.67 -14.39 17.76
C ASP A 51 2.38 -14.07 16.96
N GLY A 52 2.45 -14.25 15.63
CA GLY A 52 1.33 -14.00 14.73
C GLY A 52 0.16 -14.98 14.89
N ARG A 53 0.37 -16.14 15.54
CA ARG A 53 -0.68 -17.13 15.80
C ARG A 53 -1.65 -16.70 16.90
N GLY A 54 -1.28 -15.69 17.70
CA GLY A 54 -2.16 -15.09 18.69
C GLY A 54 -3.09 -14.02 18.12
N LEU A 55 -3.06 -13.73 16.82
CA LEU A 55 -3.77 -12.64 16.19
C LEU A 55 -4.95 -13.12 15.36
N SER A 56 -6.11 -12.50 15.59
CA SER A 56 -7.35 -12.70 14.84
C SER A 56 -7.80 -11.41 14.16
N TYR A 57 -8.70 -11.53 13.20
CA TYR A 57 -9.16 -10.41 12.40
C TYR A 57 -10.62 -10.11 12.72
N PHE A 58 -10.93 -8.83 12.93
CA PHE A 58 -12.22 -8.39 13.42
C PHE A 58 -12.81 -7.30 12.53
N LEU A 59 -14.13 -7.24 12.49
CA LEU A 59 -14.90 -6.14 11.92
C LEU A 59 -15.50 -5.32 13.09
N TYR A 60 -15.25 -4.03 13.06
CA TYR A 60 -15.88 -3.05 13.95
C TYR A 60 -16.78 -2.11 13.15
N ASP A 61 -17.95 -1.82 13.68
CA ASP A 61 -18.94 -0.85 13.13
C ASP A 61 -18.90 0.41 13.99
N ARG A 62 -18.65 1.56 13.36
CA ARG A 62 -18.57 2.87 14.06
C ARG A 62 -19.87 3.27 14.75
N ARG A 63 -21.00 2.74 14.32
CA ARG A 63 -22.30 3.01 14.97
C ARG A 63 -22.34 2.61 16.44
N ASP A 64 -21.47 1.69 16.86
CA ASP A 64 -21.32 1.29 18.27
C ASP A 64 -20.66 2.36 19.15
N ASN A 65 -20.07 3.39 18.55
CA ASN A 65 -19.49 4.56 19.22
C ASN A 65 -18.41 4.25 20.30
N ALA A 66 -17.76 3.09 20.21
CA ALA A 66 -16.79 2.59 21.19
C ALA A 66 -15.34 2.79 20.77
N VAL A 67 -15.11 3.43 19.60
CA VAL A 67 -13.78 3.80 19.09
C VAL A 67 -13.70 5.31 18.92
N THR A 68 -12.71 5.91 19.58
CA THR A 68 -12.45 7.35 19.48
C THR A 68 -11.30 7.60 18.53
N VAL A 69 -11.50 8.46 17.54
CA VAL A 69 -10.42 9.05 16.74
C VAL A 69 -9.74 10.09 17.58
N ARG A 70 -8.58 9.76 18.16
CA ARG A 70 -7.84 10.68 19.03
C ARG A 70 -7.17 11.79 18.23
N ARG A 71 -6.66 11.44 17.05
CA ARG A 71 -5.95 12.37 16.18
C ARG A 71 -5.96 11.87 14.73
N ILE A 72 -6.06 12.82 13.80
CA ILE A 72 -5.72 12.63 12.38
C ILE A 72 -4.31 13.18 12.17
N GLU A 73 -3.43 12.39 11.56
CA GLU A 73 -2.03 12.73 11.40
C GLU A 73 -1.81 13.78 10.30
N ASN A 74 -0.93 14.74 10.58
CA ASN A 74 -0.43 15.66 9.56
C ASN A 74 0.67 14.97 8.78
N LYS A 75 0.47 14.75 7.47
CA LYS A 75 1.32 13.92 6.62
C LYS A 75 2.02 14.75 5.54
N LEU A 76 3.14 14.23 5.03
CA LEU A 76 3.85 14.80 3.89
C LEU A 76 3.00 14.76 2.61
N GLY A 77 2.29 13.65 2.37
CA GLY A 77 1.46 13.43 1.19
C GLY A 77 0.21 12.63 1.51
N ILE A 78 -0.61 12.35 0.48
CA ILE A 78 -1.88 11.61 0.57
C ILE A 78 -2.78 12.21 1.67
N LYS A 79 -2.87 13.54 1.69
CA LYS A 79 -3.55 14.31 2.75
C LYS A 79 -5.07 14.14 2.73
N GLY A 80 -5.65 13.77 1.57
CA GLY A 80 -7.07 13.50 1.41
C GLY A 80 -7.56 12.20 2.07
N SER A 81 -6.65 11.27 2.44
CA SER A 81 -6.98 10.06 3.19
C SER A 81 -6.62 10.24 4.66
N PRO A 82 -7.56 10.17 5.62
CA PRO A 82 -7.28 10.36 7.03
C PRO A 82 -6.47 9.18 7.58
N THR A 83 -5.27 9.45 8.07
CA THR A 83 -4.48 8.50 8.85
C THR A 83 -4.67 8.81 10.32
N ALA A 84 -5.26 7.91 11.08
CA ALA A 84 -5.75 8.20 12.42
C ALA A 84 -5.03 7.40 13.52
N GLU A 85 -5.02 8.00 14.73
CA GLU A 85 -4.80 7.28 15.98
C GLU A 85 -6.15 6.94 16.60
N LEU A 86 -6.39 5.65 16.81
CA LEU A 86 -7.67 5.09 17.28
C LEU A 86 -7.52 4.54 18.69
N VAL A 87 -8.47 4.87 19.56
CA VAL A 87 -8.60 4.29 20.91
C VAL A 87 -9.84 3.43 20.97
N PHE A 88 -9.63 2.14 21.16
CA PHE A 88 -10.68 1.15 21.34
C PHE A 88 -10.97 1.02 22.85
N ASN A 89 -12.20 1.26 23.24
CA ASN A 89 -12.65 1.15 24.62
C ASN A 89 -13.82 0.15 24.70
N ASN A 90 -13.50 -1.09 25.02
CA ASN A 90 -14.48 -2.18 25.10
C ASN A 90 -15.35 -2.30 23.83
N ALA A 91 -14.74 -2.05 22.67
CA ALA A 91 -15.43 -1.94 21.39
C ALA A 91 -15.95 -3.30 20.93
N PRO A 92 -17.28 -3.46 20.71
CA PRO A 92 -17.84 -4.72 20.24
C PRO A 92 -17.38 -4.96 18.80
N ALA A 93 -17.01 -6.21 18.50
CA ALA A 93 -16.53 -6.56 17.17
C ALA A 93 -16.92 -8.00 16.81
N LEU A 94 -17.01 -8.22 15.49
CA LEU A 94 -17.29 -9.53 14.91
C LEU A 94 -15.98 -10.18 14.46
N LEU A 95 -15.75 -11.44 14.80
CA LEU A 95 -14.63 -12.21 14.26
C LEU A 95 -14.86 -12.47 12.76
N ILE A 96 -13.86 -12.13 11.95
CA ILE A 96 -13.86 -12.44 10.52
C ILE A 96 -13.05 -13.70 10.28
N GLY A 97 -13.68 -14.68 9.64
CA GLY A 97 -13.05 -15.95 9.28
C GLY A 97 -12.63 -16.77 10.49
N GLU A 98 -11.44 -17.36 10.43
CA GLU A 98 -10.94 -18.29 11.44
C GLU A 98 -10.14 -17.57 12.53
N ARG A 99 -10.41 -17.88 13.79
CA ARG A 99 -9.61 -17.43 14.95
C ARG A 99 -8.14 -17.83 14.76
N ARG A 100 -7.21 -16.98 15.17
CA ARG A 100 -5.74 -17.19 15.10
C ARG A 100 -5.15 -17.09 13.68
N MET A 101 -5.96 -16.88 12.67
CA MET A 101 -5.52 -16.76 11.26
C MET A 101 -5.44 -15.32 10.77
N GLY A 102 -5.68 -14.34 11.65
CA GLY A 102 -5.79 -12.92 11.31
C GLY A 102 -4.58 -12.38 10.56
N LEU A 103 -3.38 -12.62 11.04
CA LEU A 103 -2.15 -12.17 10.39
C LEU A 103 -1.81 -13.04 9.18
N ILE A 104 -1.75 -14.36 9.38
CA ILE A 104 -1.16 -15.30 8.41
C ILE A 104 -1.99 -15.37 7.12
N LYS A 105 -3.33 -15.40 7.25
CA LYS A 105 -4.23 -15.61 6.11
C LYS A 105 -4.81 -14.29 5.58
N TYR A 106 -5.34 -13.44 6.47
CA TYR A 106 -6.12 -12.29 6.02
C TYR A 106 -5.28 -11.03 5.82
N VAL A 107 -4.49 -10.62 6.83
CA VAL A 107 -3.73 -9.37 6.74
C VAL A 107 -2.59 -9.47 5.74
N MET A 108 -1.90 -10.61 5.63
CA MET A 108 -0.84 -10.77 4.63
C MET A 108 -1.37 -10.71 3.20
N SER A 109 -2.55 -11.28 2.92
CA SER A 109 -3.21 -11.16 1.63
C SER A 109 -3.58 -9.71 1.30
N LEU A 110 -4.15 -8.98 2.28
CA LEU A 110 -4.47 -7.55 2.16
C LEU A 110 -3.21 -6.72 1.86
N MET A 111 -2.12 -6.97 2.61
CA MET A 111 -0.86 -6.23 2.45
C MET A 111 -0.21 -6.46 1.10
N ASN A 112 -0.27 -7.68 0.54
CA ASN A 112 0.24 -7.96 -0.79
C ASN A 112 -0.57 -7.21 -1.87
N GLY A 113 -1.90 -7.18 -1.75
CA GLY A 113 -2.75 -6.36 -2.62
C GLY A 113 -2.44 -4.86 -2.51
N ALA A 114 -2.25 -4.35 -1.30
CA ALA A 114 -1.88 -2.95 -1.07
C ALA A 114 -0.51 -2.60 -1.68
N ARG A 115 0.50 -3.49 -1.61
CA ARG A 115 1.82 -3.28 -2.24
C ARG A 115 1.71 -3.13 -3.75
N LEU A 116 0.87 -3.92 -4.42
CA LEU A 116 0.59 -3.79 -5.85
C LEU A 116 -0.05 -2.42 -6.15
N GLY A 117 -1.05 -2.01 -5.37
CA GLY A 117 -1.70 -0.70 -5.50
C GLY A 117 -0.73 0.47 -5.31
N VAL A 118 0.17 0.41 -4.30
CA VAL A 118 1.21 1.42 -4.08
C VAL A 118 2.21 1.43 -5.25
N GLY A 119 2.55 0.28 -5.83
CA GLY A 119 3.37 0.19 -7.04
C GLY A 119 2.74 0.95 -8.21
N ALA A 120 1.45 0.75 -8.46
CA ALA A 120 0.70 1.46 -9.51
C ALA A 120 0.64 2.98 -9.24
N GLN A 121 0.38 3.38 -7.99
CA GLN A 121 0.36 4.78 -7.57
C GLN A 121 1.72 5.45 -7.80
N SER A 122 2.82 4.77 -7.49
CA SER A 122 4.19 5.28 -7.69
C SER A 122 4.52 5.46 -9.17
N VAL A 123 4.11 4.53 -10.04
CA VAL A 123 4.27 4.68 -11.50
C VAL A 123 3.48 5.89 -12.00
N GLY A 124 2.24 6.10 -11.53
CA GLY A 124 1.43 7.26 -11.90
C GLY A 124 2.04 8.58 -11.45
N LEU A 125 2.60 8.64 -10.23
CA LEU A 125 3.30 9.81 -9.72
C LEU A 125 4.56 10.14 -10.54
N ALA A 126 5.37 9.11 -10.84
CA ALA A 126 6.56 9.29 -11.67
C ALA A 126 6.21 9.78 -13.08
N GLU A 127 5.14 9.24 -13.70
CA GLU A 127 4.67 9.71 -15.01
C GLU A 127 4.23 11.17 -14.95
N ALA A 128 3.46 11.57 -13.93
CA ALA A 128 3.03 12.96 -13.77
C ALA A 128 4.23 13.91 -13.63
N ALA A 129 5.20 13.57 -12.78
CA ALA A 129 6.42 14.38 -12.62
C ALA A 129 7.24 14.49 -13.91
N TYR A 130 7.33 13.40 -14.68
CA TYR A 130 7.99 13.41 -15.98
C TYR A 130 7.28 14.33 -17.00
N GLN A 131 5.96 14.28 -17.07
CA GLN A 131 5.20 15.12 -18.02
C GLN A 131 5.36 16.61 -17.70
N GLU A 132 5.31 17.00 -16.43
CA GLU A 132 5.56 18.39 -16.02
C GLU A 132 7.00 18.83 -16.39
N ALA A 133 8.01 17.99 -16.12
CA ALA A 133 9.40 18.27 -16.48
C ALA A 133 9.61 18.38 -17.99
N LEU A 134 9.02 17.48 -18.77
CA LEU A 134 9.12 17.49 -20.24
C LEU A 134 8.49 18.75 -20.82
N GLN A 135 7.28 19.09 -20.38
CA GLN A 135 6.59 20.30 -20.84
C GLN A 135 7.39 21.57 -20.51
N TYR A 136 7.89 21.66 -19.27
CA TYR A 136 8.73 22.79 -18.87
C TYR A 136 10.01 22.89 -19.71
N ALA A 137 10.72 21.78 -19.91
CA ALA A 137 11.95 21.76 -20.69
C ALA A 137 11.77 22.13 -22.15
N GLN A 138 10.61 21.89 -22.74
CA GLN A 138 10.25 22.29 -24.11
C GLN A 138 9.95 23.81 -24.24
N GLN A 139 9.38 24.39 -23.17
CA GLN A 139 8.92 25.79 -23.17
C GLN A 139 9.98 26.76 -22.62
N ARG A 140 10.78 26.35 -21.67
CA ARG A 140 11.79 27.20 -21.05
C ARG A 140 12.97 27.40 -21.95
N GLU A 141 13.29 28.67 -22.26
CA GLU A 141 14.46 29.04 -23.04
C GLU A 141 15.58 29.60 -22.17
N GLN A 142 16.81 29.18 -22.45
CA GLN A 142 18.05 29.76 -21.92
C GLN A 142 19.13 29.71 -23.01
N PHE A 143 19.99 30.70 -23.01
CA PHE A 143 21.06 30.84 -24.04
C PHE A 143 20.55 30.72 -25.47
N GLY A 144 19.35 31.30 -25.75
CA GLY A 144 18.74 31.38 -27.06
C GLY A 144 18.10 30.08 -27.58
N LYS A 145 17.88 29.09 -26.75
CA LYS A 145 17.22 27.82 -27.12
C LYS A 145 16.47 27.17 -25.96
N ALA A 146 15.49 26.35 -26.29
CA ALA A 146 14.76 25.55 -25.28
C ALA A 146 15.73 24.63 -24.51
N ILE A 147 15.55 24.54 -23.19
CA ILE A 147 16.47 23.80 -22.32
C ILE A 147 16.51 22.30 -22.62
N ILE A 148 15.48 21.72 -23.21
CA ILE A 148 15.49 20.33 -23.67
C ILE A 148 16.60 20.02 -24.67
N ARG A 149 17.16 21.05 -25.36
CA ARG A 149 18.25 20.91 -26.33
C ARG A 149 19.63 20.82 -25.65
N PHE A 150 19.73 20.93 -24.32
CA PHE A 150 20.98 20.74 -23.60
C PHE A 150 21.18 19.27 -23.26
N PRO A 151 22.39 18.71 -23.51
CA PRO A 151 22.67 17.30 -23.27
C PRO A 151 22.29 16.81 -21.88
N GLN A 152 22.59 17.56 -20.84
CA GLN A 152 22.30 17.24 -19.45
C GLN A 152 20.79 17.12 -19.20
N VAL A 153 19.97 17.99 -19.79
CA VAL A 153 18.52 18.00 -19.62
C VAL A 153 17.87 16.83 -20.34
N TYR A 154 18.20 16.59 -21.62
CA TYR A 154 17.60 15.46 -22.33
C TYR A 154 18.08 14.11 -21.80
N GLU A 155 19.30 14.01 -21.26
CA GLU A 155 19.78 12.80 -20.58
C GLU A 155 18.97 12.52 -19.31
N MET A 156 18.72 13.54 -18.48
CA MET A 156 17.84 13.41 -17.31
C MET A 156 16.45 12.93 -17.72
N LEU A 157 15.83 13.57 -18.71
CA LEU A 157 14.51 13.15 -19.22
C LEU A 157 14.53 11.72 -19.77
N GLY A 158 15.58 11.32 -20.47
CA GLY A 158 15.77 9.96 -20.96
C GLY A 158 15.85 8.93 -19.83
N LEU A 159 16.59 9.23 -18.77
CA LEU A 159 16.70 8.37 -17.58
C LEU A 159 15.39 8.29 -16.80
N MET A 160 14.69 9.43 -16.65
CA MET A 160 13.36 9.43 -16.02
C MET A 160 12.39 8.51 -16.79
N ARG A 161 12.35 8.62 -18.12
CA ARG A 161 11.52 7.78 -18.97
C ARG A 161 11.87 6.30 -18.86
N ALA A 162 13.16 5.96 -18.88
CA ALA A 162 13.62 4.59 -18.74
C ALA A 162 13.21 3.96 -17.38
N LYS A 163 13.33 4.72 -16.29
CA LYS A 163 12.87 4.29 -14.94
C LYS A 163 11.37 4.01 -14.91
N ILE A 164 10.56 4.89 -15.54
CA ILE A 164 9.10 4.76 -15.60
C ILE A 164 8.73 3.50 -16.41
N ASP A 165 9.31 3.31 -17.58
CA ASP A 165 8.98 2.18 -18.45
C ASP A 165 9.40 0.85 -17.85
N ALA A 166 10.58 0.78 -17.23
CA ALA A 166 11.03 -0.41 -16.50
C ALA A 166 10.08 -0.76 -15.34
N THR A 167 9.67 0.24 -14.55
CA THR A 167 8.77 0.04 -13.41
C THR A 167 7.37 -0.35 -13.86
N ARG A 168 6.87 0.26 -14.94
CA ARG A 168 5.57 -0.06 -15.53
C ARG A 168 5.54 -1.49 -16.06
N THR A 169 6.61 -1.94 -16.70
CA THR A 169 6.76 -3.32 -17.16
C THR A 169 6.71 -4.29 -15.97
N LEU A 170 7.46 -3.99 -14.92
CA LEU A 170 7.44 -4.79 -13.69
C LEU A 170 6.05 -4.80 -13.04
N LEU A 171 5.32 -3.69 -13.02
CA LEU A 171 3.95 -3.59 -12.53
C LEU A 171 3.01 -4.52 -13.29
N TYR A 172 3.02 -4.46 -14.61
CA TYR A 172 2.12 -5.27 -15.43
C TYR A 172 2.43 -6.77 -15.32
N GLU A 173 3.69 -7.13 -15.31
CA GLU A 173 4.08 -8.53 -15.17
C GLU A 173 3.75 -9.08 -13.77
N THR A 174 3.96 -8.29 -12.72
CA THR A 174 3.54 -8.65 -11.36
C THR A 174 2.02 -8.83 -11.29
N SER A 175 1.25 -7.89 -11.86
CA SER A 175 -0.22 -7.97 -11.91
C SER A 175 -0.68 -9.25 -12.63
N ARG A 176 -0.06 -9.58 -13.75
CA ARG A 176 -0.37 -10.80 -14.51
C ARG A 176 -0.22 -12.07 -13.66
N PHE A 177 0.89 -12.20 -12.91
CA PHE A 177 1.08 -13.35 -12.03
C PHE A 177 0.09 -13.39 -10.87
N VAL A 178 -0.25 -12.22 -10.30
CA VAL A 178 -1.27 -12.11 -9.26
C VAL A 178 -2.64 -12.54 -9.78
N ASP A 179 -3.03 -12.11 -10.97
CA ASP A 179 -4.31 -12.46 -11.57
C ASP A 179 -4.37 -13.96 -11.92
N LEU A 180 -3.31 -14.52 -12.47
CA LEU A 180 -3.25 -15.95 -12.80
C LEU A 180 -3.45 -16.82 -11.56
N TYR A 181 -2.67 -16.59 -10.48
CA TYR A 181 -2.81 -17.43 -9.30
C TYR A 181 -4.17 -17.28 -8.63
N LYS A 182 -4.74 -16.05 -8.59
CA LYS A 182 -6.08 -15.80 -8.03
C LYS A 182 -7.18 -16.44 -8.86
N THR A 183 -7.04 -16.45 -10.16
CA THR A 183 -7.98 -17.14 -11.06
C THR A 183 -7.99 -18.64 -10.78
N TYR A 184 -6.81 -19.26 -10.69
CA TYR A 184 -6.73 -20.68 -10.34
C TYR A 184 -7.24 -20.98 -8.91
N ASP A 185 -6.98 -20.08 -7.93
CA ASP A 185 -7.53 -20.21 -6.58
C ASP A 185 -9.06 -20.18 -6.59
N SER A 186 -9.66 -19.29 -7.40
CA SER A 186 -11.12 -19.24 -7.58
C SER A 186 -11.66 -20.51 -8.21
N ILE A 187 -11.06 -20.98 -9.31
CA ILE A 187 -11.47 -22.22 -9.98
C ILE A 187 -11.35 -23.43 -9.03
N SER A 188 -10.34 -23.44 -8.17
CA SER A 188 -10.12 -24.53 -7.20
C SER A 188 -11.25 -24.70 -6.18
N LYS A 189 -12.04 -23.64 -5.94
CA LYS A 189 -13.21 -23.65 -5.06
C LYS A 189 -14.46 -24.24 -5.72
N GLU A 190 -14.50 -24.22 -7.05
CA GLU A 190 -15.62 -24.70 -7.84
C GLU A 190 -15.41 -26.14 -8.33
N ARG A 191 -14.17 -26.49 -8.68
CA ARG A 191 -13.77 -27.82 -9.15
C ARG A 191 -12.32 -28.15 -8.80
N SER A 192 -11.98 -29.42 -8.83
CA SER A 192 -10.59 -29.86 -8.72
C SER A 192 -9.75 -29.39 -9.92
N LEU A 193 -8.58 -28.81 -9.66
CA LEU A 193 -7.63 -28.45 -10.70
C LEU A 193 -6.95 -29.67 -11.29
N THR A 194 -6.61 -29.64 -12.57
CA THR A 194 -5.74 -30.63 -13.23
C THR A 194 -4.31 -30.54 -12.65
N ALA A 195 -3.47 -31.51 -13.02
CA ALA A 195 -2.06 -31.48 -12.58
C ALA A 195 -1.30 -30.27 -13.15
N GLU A 196 -1.56 -29.93 -14.41
CA GLU A 196 -0.98 -28.77 -15.10
C GLU A 196 -1.45 -27.45 -14.45
N GLU A 197 -2.76 -27.26 -14.28
CA GLU A 197 -3.32 -26.06 -13.61
C GLU A 197 -2.76 -25.87 -12.20
N ARG A 198 -2.54 -26.95 -11.43
CA ARG A 198 -1.90 -26.87 -10.11
C ARG A 198 -0.44 -26.43 -10.19
N GLN A 199 0.28 -26.87 -11.21
CA GLN A 199 1.67 -26.47 -11.42
C GLN A 199 1.74 -24.99 -11.80
N ASP A 200 0.90 -24.53 -12.72
CA ASP A 200 0.82 -23.13 -13.16
C ASP A 200 0.41 -22.20 -12.02
N MET A 201 -0.57 -22.61 -11.22
CA MET A 201 -0.98 -21.86 -10.02
C MET A 201 0.20 -21.67 -9.05
N LYS A 202 0.93 -22.75 -8.73
CA LYS A 202 2.09 -22.68 -7.84
C LYS A 202 3.21 -21.83 -8.40
N TYR A 203 3.48 -21.92 -9.69
CA TYR A 203 4.48 -21.09 -10.37
C TYR A 203 4.09 -19.63 -10.31
N SER A 204 2.86 -19.30 -10.71
CA SER A 204 2.34 -17.93 -10.71
C SER A 204 2.33 -17.33 -9.32
N GLN A 205 1.95 -18.09 -8.29
CA GLN A 205 1.99 -17.66 -6.91
C GLN A 205 3.42 -17.32 -6.44
N ARG A 206 4.39 -18.18 -6.72
CA ARG A 206 5.81 -17.93 -6.37
C ARG A 206 6.35 -16.69 -7.06
N CYS A 207 6.03 -16.50 -8.34
CA CYS A 207 6.39 -15.28 -9.07
C CYS A 207 5.75 -14.04 -8.44
N ALA A 208 4.46 -14.08 -8.14
CA ALA A 208 3.75 -12.98 -7.48
C ALA A 208 4.34 -12.63 -6.11
N ASP A 209 4.64 -13.64 -5.28
CA ASP A 209 5.22 -13.46 -3.94
C ASP A 209 6.62 -12.82 -4.00
N MET A 210 7.43 -13.14 -5.01
CA MET A 210 8.74 -12.55 -5.23
C MET A 210 8.63 -11.14 -5.83
N MET A 211 7.82 -10.96 -6.86
CA MET A 211 7.79 -9.72 -7.63
C MET A 211 7.03 -8.58 -6.90
N THR A 212 6.03 -8.90 -6.09
CA THR A 212 5.24 -7.88 -5.37
C THR A 212 6.08 -6.98 -4.45
N PRO A 213 6.95 -7.50 -3.55
CA PRO A 213 7.83 -6.66 -2.76
C PRO A 213 8.88 -5.94 -3.61
N MET A 214 9.41 -6.57 -4.67
CA MET A 214 10.35 -5.93 -5.61
C MET A 214 9.68 -4.74 -6.31
N LEU A 215 8.48 -4.93 -6.83
CA LEU A 215 7.70 -3.85 -7.46
C LEU A 215 7.53 -2.66 -6.51
N LYS A 216 7.08 -2.92 -5.27
CA LYS A 216 6.89 -1.85 -4.29
C LYS A 216 8.18 -1.08 -4.02
N LEU A 217 9.31 -1.79 -3.90
CA LEU A 217 10.62 -1.18 -3.69
C LEU A 217 11.02 -0.31 -4.89
N PHE A 218 11.13 -0.90 -6.08
CA PHE A 218 11.59 -0.18 -7.28
C PHE A 218 10.66 0.98 -7.64
N ALA A 219 9.34 0.77 -7.59
CA ALA A 219 8.38 1.81 -7.95
C ALA A 219 8.48 3.02 -7.01
N SER A 220 8.57 2.81 -5.69
CA SER A 220 8.66 3.92 -4.73
C SER A 220 10.00 4.66 -4.83
N GLU A 221 11.12 3.94 -4.99
CA GLU A 221 12.44 4.56 -5.12
C GLU A 221 12.57 5.36 -6.43
N TYR A 222 12.15 4.78 -7.54
CA TYR A 222 12.22 5.48 -8.84
C TYR A 222 11.23 6.65 -8.93
N ALA A 223 10.07 6.57 -8.29
CA ALA A 223 9.15 7.70 -8.21
C ALA A 223 9.79 8.90 -7.49
N ASN A 224 10.49 8.67 -6.36
CA ASN A 224 11.23 9.72 -5.66
C ASN A 224 12.35 10.31 -6.54
N GLN A 225 13.13 9.47 -7.23
CA GLN A 225 14.19 9.94 -8.12
C GLN A 225 13.64 10.77 -9.28
N VAL A 226 12.56 10.31 -9.92
CA VAL A 226 11.92 11.03 -11.03
C VAL A 226 11.33 12.37 -10.56
N ALA A 227 10.69 12.40 -9.38
CA ALA A 227 10.18 13.64 -8.80
C ALA A 227 11.32 14.61 -8.48
N TYR A 228 12.43 14.13 -7.91
CA TYR A 228 13.62 14.94 -7.68
C TYR A 228 14.21 15.51 -8.98
N ASP A 229 14.36 14.67 -10.01
CA ASP A 229 14.87 15.08 -11.31
C ASP A 229 13.93 16.11 -11.97
N SER A 230 12.61 15.99 -11.78
CA SER A 230 11.63 17.00 -12.23
C SER A 230 11.89 18.36 -11.59
N VAL A 231 12.09 18.42 -10.27
CA VAL A 231 12.43 19.67 -9.56
C VAL A 231 13.75 20.25 -10.10
N GLN A 232 14.75 19.42 -10.36
CA GLN A 232 16.05 19.87 -10.91
C GLN A 232 15.90 20.47 -12.30
N ILE A 233 15.09 19.88 -13.20
CA ILE A 233 14.82 20.41 -14.55
C ILE A 233 14.12 21.77 -14.49
N HIS A 234 13.23 21.99 -13.53
CA HIS A 234 12.56 23.28 -13.31
C HIS A 234 13.52 24.34 -12.72
N GLY A 235 14.64 23.95 -12.12
CA GLY A 235 15.57 24.86 -11.48
C GLY A 235 14.89 25.68 -10.36
N GLY A 236 15.10 27.01 -10.34
CA GLY A 236 14.47 27.87 -9.33
C GLY A 236 12.94 27.83 -9.33
N SER A 237 12.32 27.60 -10.47
CA SER A 237 10.86 27.44 -10.59
C SER A 237 10.37 26.21 -9.84
N GLY A 238 11.14 25.11 -9.80
CA GLY A 238 10.78 23.89 -9.07
C GLY A 238 10.72 24.04 -7.55
N PHE A 239 11.31 25.13 -7.03
CA PHE A 239 11.23 25.48 -5.59
C PHE A 239 10.00 26.33 -5.26
N MET A 240 9.29 26.85 -6.26
CA MET A 240 8.14 27.73 -6.08
C MET A 240 6.84 26.91 -6.07
N LYS A 241 5.95 27.18 -5.10
CA LYS A 241 4.65 26.50 -4.95
C LYS A 241 3.65 26.72 -6.09
N GLU A 242 3.94 27.64 -7.00
CA GLU A 242 3.14 27.92 -8.21
C GLU A 242 3.31 26.80 -9.25
N TYR A 243 4.38 26.01 -9.15
CA TYR A 243 4.66 24.87 -10.02
C TYR A 243 4.31 23.55 -9.33
N LYS A 244 3.81 22.59 -10.11
CA LYS A 244 3.32 21.29 -9.60
C LYS A 244 4.44 20.29 -9.29
N CYS A 245 5.60 20.76 -8.85
CA CYS A 245 6.77 19.92 -8.55
C CYS A 245 6.86 19.47 -7.09
N GLU A 246 5.97 19.97 -6.22
CA GLU A 246 5.93 19.68 -4.78
C GLU A 246 5.53 18.24 -4.46
#